data_414b829c5769f495208f583da0faa467
#
_entry.id   414b829c5769f495208f583da0faa467
#
_cell.length_a   1.000
_cell.length_b   1.000
_cell.length_c   1.000
_cell.angle_alpha   90.00
_cell.angle_beta   90.00
_cell.angle_gamma   90.00
#
_symmetry.space_group_name_H-M   'P 1'
#
loop_
_entity.id
_entity.type
_entity.pdbx_description
1 polymer ?
#
loop_
_entity_poly.entity_id
_entity_poly.type
_entity_poly.pdbx_seq_one_letter_code
_entity_poly.pdbx_strand_id
1 'polypeptide(L)'
;MVLLVCPLTGYGFFQAVSLYGEASIAGQQSPALASSLSPFDGVIVPTFGSLYVAVTLLFPFVAIRVLSHEKETGGLRLLLQLPYNSSRLIAAKAAAVFFALLFVSIPAASAIAVWRLLGGHVFPPEILNLVFGHLLYGALVGAVALFAASISESAATAAIITLAFTIGSWVLDFTVAGRPGLLDWVARLSLTQTLRVFEQGLLSIGVILGMLITASCFAALSGVWLNPGVRTRSKLARSVACVLATAITLGIASQLRLSIDVTEDQRNSFPPADRRLLGTLTAPLAITVHLAPEDPRYADLQRNVLAKLERAMPNVTIRFAGGRRESSQAGDEHYGEVEYTYSGRSDTSRSTSHREILPLLYGLADVQPPAPIQGGDFPGYPLIADEYAALPWFFGALPLLTFLAWWWSRRPPNINLALEGGSS
;
A
#
# COMPACT_ATOMS: atom_id res chain seq x y z
N MET A 1 -9.21 20.33 -4.29
CA MET A 1 -9.05 18.88 -4.09
C MET A 1 -9.48 18.45 -2.68
N VAL A 2 -8.95 18.99 -1.60
CA VAL A 2 -9.34 18.60 -0.22
C VAL A 2 -10.86 18.64 -0.03
N LEU A 3 -11.54 19.66 -0.53
CA LEU A 3 -13.02 19.78 -0.50
C LEU A 3 -13.77 18.61 -1.17
N LEU A 4 -13.17 17.95 -2.15
CA LEU A 4 -13.73 16.75 -2.78
C LEU A 4 -13.40 15.48 -1.99
N VAL A 5 -12.24 15.45 -1.34
CA VAL A 5 -11.80 14.30 -0.53
C VAL A 5 -12.58 14.21 0.78
N CYS A 6 -12.97 15.35 1.38
CA CYS A 6 -13.75 15.36 2.62
C CYS A 6 -15.05 14.52 2.54
N PRO A 7 -15.99 14.79 1.60
CA PRO A 7 -17.22 14.00 1.52
C PRO A 7 -16.96 12.56 1.08
N LEU A 8 -15.93 12.30 0.24
CA LEU A 8 -15.56 10.95 -0.16
C LEU A 8 -15.10 10.13 1.05
N THR A 9 -14.21 10.69 1.85
CA THR A 9 -13.71 10.05 3.08
C THR A 9 -14.82 9.92 4.13
N GLY A 10 -15.66 10.97 4.28
CA GLY A 10 -16.78 10.94 5.21
C GLY A 10 -17.79 9.84 4.88
N TYR A 11 -18.10 9.64 3.62
CA TYR A 11 -18.96 8.56 3.17
C TYR A 11 -18.34 7.18 3.40
N GLY A 12 -17.05 7.02 3.05
CA GLY A 12 -16.33 5.76 3.31
C GLY A 12 -16.25 5.43 4.79
N PHE A 13 -16.01 6.45 5.65
CA PHE A 13 -16.00 6.27 7.10
C PHE A 13 -17.39 5.89 7.63
N PHE A 14 -18.44 6.60 7.21
CA PHE A 14 -19.82 6.29 7.57
C PHE A 14 -20.18 4.84 7.26
N GLN A 15 -19.94 4.39 6.02
CA GLN A 15 -20.20 3.00 5.63
C GLN A 15 -19.38 1.99 6.44
N ALA A 16 -18.09 2.28 6.68
CA ALA A 16 -17.23 1.40 7.44
C ALA A 16 -17.72 1.25 8.89
N VAL A 17 -18.10 2.35 9.55
CA VAL A 17 -18.62 2.33 10.93
C VAL A 17 -19.95 1.58 11.00
N SER A 18 -20.86 1.78 10.04
CA SER A 18 -22.16 1.10 9.97
C SER A 18 -21.97 -0.43 9.84
N LEU A 19 -21.17 -0.87 8.87
CA LEU A 19 -20.89 -2.29 8.65
C LEU A 19 -20.16 -2.93 9.84
N TYR A 20 -19.24 -2.19 10.46
CA TYR A 20 -18.54 -2.66 11.67
C TYR A 20 -19.49 -2.78 12.85
N GLY A 21 -20.44 -1.86 12.99
CA GLY A 21 -21.49 -1.91 14.00
C GLY A 21 -22.38 -3.16 13.84
N GLU A 22 -22.83 -3.46 12.61
CA GLU A 22 -23.60 -4.68 12.30
C GLU A 22 -22.82 -5.96 12.66
N ALA A 23 -21.54 -6.03 12.26
CA ALA A 23 -20.68 -7.15 12.60
C ALA A 23 -20.45 -7.25 14.13
N SER A 24 -20.37 -6.12 14.82
CA SER A 24 -20.22 -6.05 16.28
C SER A 24 -21.43 -6.58 17.04
N ILE A 25 -22.64 -6.41 16.52
CA ILE A 25 -23.87 -7.00 17.08
C ILE A 25 -23.78 -8.53 17.07
N ALA A 26 -23.32 -9.12 15.95
CA ALA A 26 -23.10 -10.56 15.86
C ALA A 26 -21.96 -11.02 16.79
N GLY A 27 -20.89 -10.22 16.91
CA GLY A 27 -19.77 -10.48 17.81
C GLY A 27 -20.15 -10.51 19.29
N GLN A 28 -21.14 -9.72 19.72
CA GLN A 28 -21.65 -9.76 21.10
C GLN A 28 -22.32 -11.09 21.47
N GLN A 29 -22.82 -11.81 20.46
CA GLN A 29 -23.48 -13.11 20.65
C GLN A 29 -22.52 -14.28 20.65
N SER A 30 -21.29 -14.12 20.16
CA SER A 30 -20.28 -15.19 20.04
C SER A 30 -18.88 -14.65 20.33
N PRO A 31 -18.19 -15.15 21.39
CA PRO A 31 -16.82 -14.78 21.68
C PRO A 31 -15.83 -15.04 20.52
N ALA A 32 -16.08 -16.10 19.74
CA ALA A 32 -15.25 -16.43 18.59
C ALA A 32 -15.39 -15.42 17.45
N LEU A 33 -16.58 -14.84 17.24
CA LEU A 33 -16.78 -13.75 16.31
C LEU A 33 -16.24 -12.43 16.87
N ALA A 34 -16.39 -12.18 18.16
CA ALA A 34 -15.82 -10.97 18.79
C ALA A 34 -14.30 -10.91 18.61
N SER A 35 -13.58 -12.01 18.81
CA SER A 35 -12.12 -12.07 18.64
C SER A 35 -11.64 -11.88 17.19
N SER A 36 -12.51 -11.97 16.20
CA SER A 36 -12.17 -11.68 14.80
C SER A 36 -12.37 -10.20 14.41
N LEU A 37 -12.98 -9.40 15.30
CA LEU A 37 -13.32 -8.01 15.01
C LEU A 37 -12.14 -7.07 15.29
N SER A 38 -11.45 -6.65 14.22
CA SER A 38 -10.40 -5.64 14.25
C SER A 38 -10.95 -4.31 13.73
N PRO A 39 -10.92 -3.23 14.53
CA PRO A 39 -11.28 -1.89 14.06
C PRO A 39 -10.38 -1.39 12.93
N PHE A 40 -9.13 -1.84 12.90
CA PHE A 40 -8.20 -1.52 11.83
C PHE A 40 -8.75 -1.99 10.48
N ASP A 41 -9.14 -3.26 10.36
CA ASP A 41 -9.67 -3.84 9.11
C ASP A 41 -11.10 -3.39 8.82
N GLY A 42 -11.93 -3.26 9.86
CA GLY A 42 -13.35 -2.99 9.69
C GLY A 42 -13.66 -1.51 9.46
N VAL A 43 -12.84 -0.59 9.99
CA VAL A 43 -13.14 0.86 9.91
C VAL A 43 -12.01 1.64 9.24
N ILE A 44 -10.77 1.48 9.71
CA ILE A 44 -9.67 2.36 9.30
C ILE A 44 -9.23 2.08 7.87
N VAL A 45 -8.93 0.82 7.53
CA VAL A 45 -8.50 0.44 6.16
C VAL A 45 -9.54 0.80 5.11
N PRO A 46 -10.85 0.48 5.25
CA PRO A 46 -11.88 0.90 4.30
C PRO A 46 -11.99 2.43 4.15
N THR A 47 -11.83 3.18 5.24
CA THR A 47 -11.82 4.65 5.21
C THR A 47 -10.63 5.18 4.39
N PHE A 48 -9.44 4.61 4.57
CA PHE A 48 -8.25 4.93 3.78
C PHE A 48 -8.36 4.49 2.32
N GLY A 49 -9.22 3.51 2.01
CA GLY A 49 -9.59 3.17 0.64
C GLY A 49 -10.15 4.37 -0.13
N SER A 50 -10.89 5.27 0.54
CA SER A 50 -11.34 6.54 -0.06
C SER A 50 -10.18 7.47 -0.41
N LEU A 51 -9.15 7.54 0.43
CA LEU A 51 -7.92 8.29 0.15
C LEU A 51 -7.15 7.66 -1.01
N TYR A 52 -7.06 6.32 -1.07
CA TYR A 52 -6.45 5.60 -2.19
C TYR A 52 -7.10 6.00 -3.52
N VAL A 53 -8.44 5.99 -3.61
CA VAL A 53 -9.18 6.41 -4.81
C VAL A 53 -8.87 7.87 -5.15
N ALA A 54 -8.89 8.77 -4.17
CA ALA A 54 -8.60 10.18 -4.37
C ALA A 54 -7.16 10.42 -4.84
N VAL A 55 -6.19 9.70 -4.28
CA VAL A 55 -4.78 9.81 -4.67
C VAL A 55 -4.54 9.23 -6.06
N THR A 56 -5.19 8.13 -6.40
CA THR A 56 -5.05 7.49 -7.72
C THR A 56 -5.65 8.33 -8.84
N LEU A 57 -6.84 8.90 -8.63
CA LEU A 57 -7.61 9.56 -9.70
C LEU A 57 -7.49 11.08 -9.71
N LEU A 58 -7.46 11.72 -8.53
CA LEU A 58 -7.54 13.18 -8.43
C LEU A 58 -6.17 13.83 -8.15
N PHE A 59 -5.31 13.21 -7.36
CA PHE A 59 -4.03 13.79 -6.98
C PHE A 59 -3.07 14.02 -8.16
N PRO A 60 -3.05 13.21 -9.22
CA PRO A 60 -2.25 13.48 -10.42
C PRO A 60 -2.47 14.88 -10.99
N PHE A 61 -3.70 15.39 -11.00
CA PHE A 61 -3.99 16.74 -11.50
C PHE A 61 -3.32 17.84 -10.67
N VAL A 62 -3.20 17.65 -9.35
CA VAL A 62 -2.49 18.58 -8.47
C VAL A 62 -0.98 18.53 -8.75
N ALA A 63 -0.41 17.33 -8.82
CA ALA A 63 1.02 17.14 -9.07
C ALA A 63 1.44 17.68 -10.45
N ILE A 64 0.65 17.41 -11.50
CA ILE A 64 0.89 17.89 -12.87
C ILE A 64 0.87 19.43 -12.90
N ARG A 65 -0.09 20.05 -12.21
CA ARG A 65 -0.24 21.52 -12.23
C ARG A 65 0.99 22.24 -11.69
N VAL A 66 1.72 21.64 -10.76
CA VAL A 66 2.96 22.21 -10.19
C VAL A 66 4.04 22.50 -11.24
N LEU A 67 4.07 21.71 -12.32
CA LEU A 67 5.03 21.88 -13.41
C LEU A 67 4.38 22.48 -14.67
N SER A 68 3.16 22.03 -15.04
CA SER A 68 2.50 22.48 -16.28
C SER A 68 2.16 23.96 -16.25
N HIS A 69 1.78 24.52 -15.12
CA HIS A 69 1.49 25.95 -14.98
C HIS A 69 2.72 26.81 -15.34
N GLU A 70 3.91 26.42 -14.92
CA GLU A 70 5.14 27.13 -15.25
C GLU A 70 5.57 26.96 -16.72
N LYS A 71 5.20 25.82 -17.33
CA LYS A 71 5.38 25.63 -18.77
C LYS A 71 4.48 26.56 -19.56
N GLU A 72 3.20 26.65 -19.22
CA GLU A 72 2.20 27.48 -19.90
C GLU A 72 2.49 28.96 -19.77
N THR A 73 2.96 29.42 -18.60
CA THR A 73 3.32 30.83 -18.35
C THR A 73 4.70 31.21 -18.88
N GLY A 74 5.49 30.26 -19.37
CA GLY A 74 6.88 30.47 -19.78
C GLY A 74 7.88 30.60 -18.62
N GLY A 75 7.40 30.59 -17.37
CA GLY A 75 8.24 30.69 -16.16
C GLY A 75 9.28 29.58 -16.06
N LEU A 76 8.96 28.38 -16.53
CA LEU A 76 9.91 27.27 -16.55
C LEU A 76 11.15 27.58 -17.40
N ARG A 77 11.02 28.28 -18.52
CA ARG A 77 12.15 28.67 -19.38
C ARG A 77 13.10 29.63 -18.64
N LEU A 78 12.54 30.55 -17.86
CA LEU A 78 13.34 31.48 -17.02
C LEU A 78 14.04 30.73 -15.89
N LEU A 79 13.35 29.81 -15.22
CA LEU A 79 13.95 28.98 -14.15
C LEU A 79 15.10 28.10 -14.66
N LEU A 80 14.99 27.58 -15.88
CA LEU A 80 16.02 26.73 -16.50
C LEU A 80 17.23 27.53 -17.02
N GLN A 81 17.15 28.87 -17.14
CA GLN A 81 18.27 29.75 -17.46
C GLN A 81 19.12 30.12 -16.21
N LEU A 82 18.57 29.93 -15.01
CA LEU A 82 19.30 30.16 -13.79
C LEU A 82 20.38 29.07 -13.60
N PRO A 83 21.51 29.39 -12.92
CA PRO A 83 22.61 28.44 -12.72
C PRO A 83 22.30 27.35 -11.71
N TYR A 84 21.07 26.83 -11.74
CA TYR A 84 20.64 25.73 -10.89
C TYR A 84 20.58 24.42 -11.67
N ASN A 85 20.99 23.32 -11.01
CA ASN A 85 20.84 22.00 -11.58
C ASN A 85 19.33 21.61 -11.69
N SER A 86 18.94 21.04 -12.82
CA SER A 86 17.59 20.50 -13.04
C SER A 86 17.14 19.57 -11.92
N SER A 87 18.06 18.83 -11.27
CA SER A 87 17.76 17.97 -10.13
C SER A 87 17.27 18.73 -8.89
N ARG A 88 17.83 19.92 -8.60
CA ARG A 88 17.36 20.76 -7.49
C ARG A 88 15.96 21.31 -7.75
N LEU A 89 15.67 21.67 -9.00
CA LEU A 89 14.34 22.12 -9.39
C LEU A 89 13.32 20.99 -9.21
N ILE A 90 13.63 19.78 -9.68
CA ILE A 90 12.75 18.62 -9.51
C ILE A 90 12.57 18.26 -8.03
N ALA A 91 13.64 18.30 -7.22
CA ALA A 91 13.52 18.04 -5.78
C ALA A 91 12.59 19.05 -5.09
N ALA A 92 12.70 20.35 -5.44
CA ALA A 92 11.80 21.38 -4.91
C ALA A 92 10.33 21.14 -5.33
N LYS A 93 10.10 20.73 -6.61
CA LYS A 93 8.76 20.39 -7.11
C LYS A 93 8.21 19.13 -6.46
N ALA A 94 9.03 18.09 -6.30
CA ALA A 94 8.65 16.87 -5.58
C ALA A 94 8.30 17.16 -4.12
N ALA A 95 9.06 18.02 -3.44
CA ALA A 95 8.73 18.48 -2.09
C ALA A 95 7.38 19.22 -2.05
N ALA A 96 7.12 20.14 -3.00
CA ALA A 96 5.83 20.83 -3.08
C ALA A 96 4.67 19.87 -3.31
N VAL A 97 4.85 18.85 -4.16
CA VAL A 97 3.85 17.77 -4.39
C VAL A 97 3.65 16.95 -3.13
N PHE A 98 4.72 16.60 -2.41
CA PHE A 98 4.63 15.87 -1.15
C PHE A 98 3.89 16.66 -0.06
N PHE A 99 4.14 17.95 0.09
CA PHE A 99 3.37 18.81 0.99
C PHE A 99 1.88 18.87 0.59
N ALA A 100 1.58 18.97 -0.71
CA ALA A 100 0.20 18.91 -1.19
C ALA A 100 -0.46 17.58 -0.83
N LEU A 101 0.28 16.46 -0.91
CA LEU A 101 -0.20 15.13 -0.48
C LEU A 101 -0.56 15.11 1.00
N LEU A 102 0.28 15.69 1.87
CA LEU A 102 -0.02 15.78 3.31
C LEU A 102 -1.35 16.51 3.56
N PHE A 103 -1.61 17.61 2.85
CA PHE A 103 -2.89 18.32 2.95
C PHE A 103 -4.07 17.47 2.46
N VAL A 104 -3.90 16.73 1.38
CA VAL A 104 -4.93 15.84 0.83
C VAL A 104 -5.23 14.68 1.76
N SER A 105 -4.27 14.25 2.59
CA SER A 105 -4.43 13.16 3.54
C SER A 105 -5.13 13.58 4.85
N ILE A 106 -5.31 14.89 5.10
CA ILE A 106 -5.94 15.40 6.34
C ILE A 106 -7.32 14.77 6.62
N PRO A 107 -8.25 14.63 5.63
CA PRO A 107 -9.54 14.03 5.90
C PRO A 107 -9.43 12.59 6.43
N ALA A 108 -8.61 11.75 5.79
CA ALA A 108 -8.41 10.36 6.22
C ALA A 108 -7.68 10.28 7.58
N ALA A 109 -6.69 11.14 7.81
CA ALA A 109 -6.03 11.22 9.12
C ALA A 109 -6.99 11.68 10.23
N SER A 110 -7.91 12.62 9.91
CA SER A 110 -8.93 13.08 10.87
C SER A 110 -9.94 11.99 11.24
N ALA A 111 -10.18 11.02 10.33
CA ALA A 111 -11.06 9.89 10.60
C ALA A 111 -10.58 9.03 11.78
N ILE A 112 -9.26 8.91 11.96
CA ILE A 112 -8.67 8.20 13.11
C ILE A 112 -9.05 8.90 14.41
N ALA A 113 -8.96 10.23 14.44
CA ALA A 113 -9.36 11.02 15.61
C ALA A 113 -10.86 10.91 15.89
N VAL A 114 -11.69 11.00 14.85
CA VAL A 114 -13.15 10.82 14.98
C VAL A 114 -13.49 9.43 15.50
N TRP A 115 -12.86 8.37 14.96
CA TRP A 115 -13.03 7.01 15.46
C TRP A 115 -12.71 6.88 16.93
N ARG A 116 -11.58 7.50 17.36
CA ARG A 116 -11.20 7.51 18.77
C ARG A 116 -12.20 8.24 19.67
N LEU A 117 -12.77 9.34 19.17
CA LEU A 117 -13.81 10.12 19.89
C LEU A 117 -15.11 9.32 20.03
N LEU A 118 -15.43 8.46 19.06
CA LEU A 118 -16.59 7.55 19.12
C LEU A 118 -16.37 6.36 20.07
N GLY A 119 -15.23 6.30 20.77
CA GLY A 119 -14.88 5.22 21.69
C GLY A 119 -14.14 4.04 21.03
N GLY A 120 -13.78 4.17 19.76
CA GLY A 120 -13.11 3.12 19.01
C GLY A 120 -11.68 2.87 19.48
N HIS A 121 -11.28 1.59 19.43
CA HIS A 121 -9.91 1.20 19.73
C HIS A 121 -8.98 1.55 18.57
N VAL A 122 -7.76 1.99 18.89
CA VAL A 122 -6.71 2.37 17.94
C VAL A 122 -5.39 1.84 18.43
N PHE A 123 -4.74 0.99 17.63
CA PHE A 123 -3.39 0.50 17.88
C PHE A 123 -2.38 1.30 17.05
N PRO A 124 -1.54 2.15 17.67
CA PRO A 124 -0.69 3.10 16.94
C PRO A 124 0.25 2.50 15.91
N PRO A 125 0.91 1.33 16.11
CA PRO A 125 1.82 0.76 15.12
C PRO A 125 1.13 0.44 13.78
N GLU A 126 -0.09 -0.13 13.80
CA GLU A 126 -0.87 -0.42 12.59
C GLU A 126 -1.23 0.87 11.84
N ILE A 127 -1.72 1.87 12.58
CA ILE A 127 -2.12 3.17 12.01
C ILE A 127 -0.94 3.88 11.37
N LEU A 128 0.20 3.94 12.05
CA LEU A 128 1.41 4.57 11.51
C LEU A 128 1.90 3.87 10.25
N ASN A 129 1.85 2.53 10.23
CA ASN A 129 2.20 1.74 9.05
C ASN A 129 1.26 2.04 7.87
N LEU A 130 -0.05 2.09 8.09
CA LEU A 130 -1.05 2.41 7.08
C LEU A 130 -0.85 3.82 6.50
N VAL A 131 -0.72 4.83 7.38
CA VAL A 131 -0.48 6.23 6.96
C VAL A 131 0.81 6.33 6.17
N PHE A 132 1.89 5.70 6.64
CA PHE A 132 3.17 5.68 5.96
C PHE A 132 3.07 5.04 4.56
N GLY A 133 2.38 3.90 4.44
CA GLY A 133 2.14 3.24 3.15
C GLY A 133 1.40 4.13 2.16
N HIS A 134 0.33 4.82 2.61
CA HIS A 134 -0.43 5.75 1.77
C HIS A 134 0.38 6.99 1.35
N LEU A 135 1.24 7.50 2.23
CA LEU A 135 2.15 8.61 1.89
C LEU A 135 3.21 8.18 0.88
N LEU A 136 3.77 6.98 1.01
CA LEU A 136 4.70 6.43 0.00
C LEU A 136 4.01 6.22 -1.34
N TYR A 137 2.81 5.64 -1.33
CA TYR A 137 1.99 5.45 -2.52
C TYR A 137 1.71 6.78 -3.22
N GLY A 138 1.24 7.78 -2.48
CA GLY A 138 0.96 9.11 -3.02
C GLY A 138 2.20 9.82 -3.54
N ALA A 139 3.35 9.66 -2.87
CA ALA A 139 4.63 10.20 -3.34
C ALA A 139 5.06 9.55 -4.67
N LEU A 140 4.84 8.24 -4.81
CA LEU A 140 5.11 7.52 -6.06
C LEU A 140 4.19 7.98 -7.19
N VAL A 141 2.88 8.08 -6.96
CA VAL A 141 1.92 8.64 -7.92
C VAL A 141 2.29 10.08 -8.31
N GLY A 142 2.69 10.89 -7.33
CA GLY A 142 3.18 12.26 -7.58
C GLY A 142 4.45 12.31 -8.43
N ALA A 143 5.39 11.38 -8.23
CA ALA A 143 6.62 11.29 -9.04
C ALA A 143 6.30 10.89 -10.49
N VAL A 144 5.39 9.92 -10.70
CA VAL A 144 4.89 9.54 -12.03
C VAL A 144 4.22 10.74 -12.72
N ALA A 145 3.38 11.49 -11.99
CA ALA A 145 2.69 12.66 -12.51
C ALA A 145 3.66 13.80 -12.90
N LEU A 146 4.70 14.04 -12.09
CA LEU A 146 5.77 15.01 -12.42
C LEU A 146 6.55 14.58 -13.67
N PHE A 147 6.85 13.28 -13.79
CA PHE A 147 7.50 12.75 -14.99
C PHE A 147 6.61 12.94 -16.24
N ALA A 148 5.34 12.55 -16.16
CA ALA A 148 4.38 12.75 -17.23
C ALA A 148 4.31 14.23 -17.64
N ALA A 149 4.25 15.16 -16.67
CA ALA A 149 4.27 16.59 -16.91
C ALA A 149 5.59 17.08 -17.52
N SER A 150 6.72 16.41 -17.23
CA SER A 150 8.01 16.78 -17.80
C SER A 150 8.12 16.50 -19.30
N ILE A 151 7.54 15.39 -19.78
CA ILE A 151 7.60 14.95 -21.17
C ILE A 151 6.45 15.48 -22.03
N SER A 152 5.34 15.89 -21.43
CA SER A 152 4.13 16.34 -22.11
C SER A 152 4.14 17.85 -22.35
N GLU A 153 3.55 18.29 -23.44
CA GLU A 153 3.37 19.72 -23.75
C GLU A 153 2.16 20.31 -23.03
N SER A 154 1.12 19.51 -22.80
CA SER A 154 -0.12 19.93 -22.14
C SER A 154 -0.39 19.18 -20.84
N ALA A 155 -1.08 19.84 -19.90
CA ALA A 155 -1.53 19.23 -18.67
C ALA A 155 -2.48 18.04 -18.90
N ALA A 156 -3.33 18.12 -19.94
CA ALA A 156 -4.25 17.04 -20.30
C ALA A 156 -3.53 15.77 -20.75
N THR A 157 -2.51 15.90 -21.60
CA THR A 157 -1.68 14.75 -22.04
C THR A 157 -0.94 14.14 -20.85
N ALA A 158 -0.39 14.96 -19.97
CA ALA A 158 0.25 14.48 -18.73
C ALA A 158 -0.71 13.69 -17.84
N ALA A 159 -1.96 14.16 -17.72
CA ALA A 159 -3.00 13.48 -16.96
C ALA A 159 -3.35 12.11 -17.55
N ILE A 160 -3.51 12.04 -18.88
CA ILE A 160 -3.80 10.78 -19.61
C ILE A 160 -2.67 9.78 -19.36
N ILE A 161 -1.40 10.19 -19.50
CA ILE A 161 -0.25 9.30 -19.26
C ILE A 161 -0.22 8.80 -17.82
N THR A 162 -0.45 9.68 -16.85
CA THR A 162 -0.43 9.31 -15.42
C THR A 162 -1.58 8.36 -15.09
N LEU A 163 -2.80 8.66 -15.54
CA LEU A 163 -3.95 7.81 -15.33
C LEU A 163 -3.82 6.45 -16.04
N ALA A 164 -3.29 6.43 -17.26
CA ALA A 164 -3.00 5.19 -17.97
C ALA A 164 -2.01 4.31 -17.18
N PHE A 165 -1.01 4.91 -16.53
CA PHE A 165 -0.07 4.19 -15.68
C PHE A 165 -0.72 3.67 -14.39
N THR A 166 -1.45 4.52 -13.66
CA THR A 166 -2.07 4.13 -12.37
C THR A 166 -3.21 3.14 -12.56
N ILE A 167 -4.13 3.39 -13.50
CA ILE A 167 -5.23 2.49 -13.83
C ILE A 167 -4.70 1.22 -14.49
N GLY A 168 -3.70 1.32 -15.37
CA GLY A 168 -3.04 0.17 -15.98
C GLY A 168 -2.41 -0.76 -14.95
N SER A 169 -1.76 -0.20 -13.93
CA SER A 169 -1.24 -0.97 -12.79
C SER A 169 -2.36 -1.72 -12.06
N TRP A 170 -3.51 -1.07 -11.85
CA TRP A 170 -4.67 -1.70 -11.21
C TRP A 170 -5.27 -2.83 -12.06
N VAL A 171 -5.41 -2.62 -13.39
CA VAL A 171 -5.88 -3.65 -14.32
C VAL A 171 -4.94 -4.84 -14.37
N LEU A 172 -3.62 -4.62 -14.30
CA LEU A 172 -2.62 -5.69 -14.23
C LEU A 172 -2.85 -6.61 -13.02
N ASP A 173 -3.23 -6.07 -11.87
CA ASP A 173 -3.53 -6.87 -10.67
C ASP A 173 -4.62 -7.92 -10.94
N PHE A 174 -5.68 -7.54 -11.62
CA PHE A 174 -6.78 -8.48 -11.91
C PHE A 174 -6.45 -9.49 -13.00
N THR A 175 -5.65 -9.09 -14.01
CA THR A 175 -5.38 -9.95 -15.17
C THR A 175 -4.23 -10.91 -14.95
N VAL A 176 -3.30 -10.56 -14.05
CA VAL A 176 -2.04 -11.29 -13.86
C VAL A 176 -2.02 -12.05 -12.53
N ALA A 177 -2.95 -11.76 -11.61
CA ALA A 177 -3.06 -12.47 -10.33
C ALA A 177 -3.04 -13.98 -10.53
N GLY A 178 -2.09 -14.65 -9.86
CA GLY A 178 -1.92 -16.10 -9.93
C GLY A 178 -1.26 -16.66 -11.20
N ARG A 179 -0.69 -15.85 -12.12
CA ARG A 179 0.04 -16.35 -13.31
C ARG A 179 1.54 -16.50 -13.01
N PRO A 180 2.14 -17.72 -13.11
CA PRO A 180 3.57 -17.92 -12.89
C PRO A 180 4.42 -17.30 -14.00
N GLY A 181 5.71 -17.02 -13.68
CA GLY A 181 6.70 -16.54 -14.63
C GLY A 181 6.88 -15.03 -14.64
N LEU A 182 7.26 -14.47 -15.79
CA LEU A 182 7.52 -13.04 -15.97
C LEU A 182 6.32 -12.16 -15.56
N LEU A 183 5.10 -12.65 -15.76
CA LEU A 183 3.89 -11.93 -15.41
C LEU A 183 3.70 -11.79 -13.91
N ASP A 184 4.08 -12.78 -13.10
CA ASP A 184 4.05 -12.70 -11.64
C ASP A 184 5.05 -11.63 -11.14
N TRP A 185 6.24 -11.55 -11.77
CA TRP A 185 7.20 -10.50 -11.43
C TRP A 185 6.67 -9.09 -11.74
N VAL A 186 5.98 -8.93 -12.88
CA VAL A 186 5.31 -7.65 -13.24
C VAL A 186 4.17 -7.33 -12.27
N ALA A 187 3.39 -8.33 -11.84
CA ALA A 187 2.32 -8.14 -10.87
C ALA A 187 2.84 -7.66 -9.50
N ARG A 188 3.99 -8.17 -9.06
CA ARG A 188 4.65 -7.73 -7.81
C ARG A 188 5.11 -6.27 -7.84
N LEU A 189 5.29 -5.71 -9.03
CA LEU A 189 5.59 -4.28 -9.23
C LEU A 189 4.33 -3.41 -9.28
N SER A 190 3.15 -4.02 -9.19
CA SER A 190 1.89 -3.28 -9.17
C SER A 190 1.82 -2.35 -7.98
N LEU A 191 1.39 -1.12 -8.24
CA LEU A 191 1.22 -0.09 -7.23
C LEU A 191 0.21 -0.49 -6.16
N THR A 192 -0.84 -1.21 -6.55
CA THR A 192 -1.91 -1.65 -5.65
C THR A 192 -1.43 -2.76 -4.73
N GLN A 193 -0.68 -3.72 -5.25
CA GLN A 193 -0.10 -4.81 -4.44
C GLN A 193 0.86 -4.28 -3.39
N THR A 194 1.67 -3.28 -3.73
CA THR A 194 2.59 -2.67 -2.77
C THR A 194 1.86 -1.96 -1.63
N LEU A 195 0.72 -1.30 -1.89
CA LEU A 195 -0.08 -0.65 -0.86
C LEU A 195 -0.78 -1.67 0.05
N ARG A 196 -1.31 -2.77 -0.51
CA ARG A 196 -1.97 -3.84 0.27
C ARG A 196 -1.11 -4.41 1.37
N VAL A 197 0.20 -4.45 1.20
CA VAL A 197 1.13 -4.92 2.25
C VAL A 197 0.98 -4.07 3.52
N PHE A 198 0.88 -2.74 3.38
CA PHE A 198 0.68 -1.83 4.50
C PHE A 198 -0.75 -1.90 5.07
N GLU A 199 -1.76 -2.07 4.21
CA GLU A 199 -3.15 -2.26 4.62
C GLU A 199 -3.35 -3.56 5.41
N GLN A 200 -2.52 -4.57 5.16
CA GLN A 200 -2.48 -5.81 5.94
C GLN A 200 -1.72 -5.68 7.26
N GLY A 201 -1.13 -4.53 7.55
CA GLY A 201 -0.33 -4.33 8.76
C GLY A 201 1.08 -4.93 8.69
N LEU A 202 1.62 -5.12 7.50
CA LEU A 202 2.99 -5.58 7.30
C LEU A 202 3.91 -4.41 6.94
N LEU A 203 4.98 -4.23 7.71
CA LEU A 203 6.07 -3.31 7.40
C LEU A 203 7.17 -4.08 6.66
N SER A 204 7.20 -4.00 5.34
CA SER A 204 8.18 -4.69 4.50
C SER A 204 9.24 -3.72 3.99
N ILE A 205 10.50 -3.94 4.38
CA ILE A 205 11.63 -3.11 3.94
C ILE A 205 11.83 -3.21 2.43
N GLY A 206 11.66 -4.40 1.85
CA GLY A 206 11.78 -4.60 0.40
C GLY A 206 10.74 -3.78 -0.38
N VAL A 207 9.48 -3.72 0.11
CA VAL A 207 8.42 -2.93 -0.52
C VAL A 207 8.70 -1.43 -0.38
N ILE A 208 9.11 -0.96 0.80
CA ILE A 208 9.47 0.45 1.05
C ILE A 208 10.57 0.89 0.09
N LEU A 209 11.66 0.12 0.03
CA LEU A 209 12.78 0.41 -0.87
C LEU A 209 12.34 0.37 -2.33
N GLY A 210 11.51 -0.60 -2.71
CA GLY A 210 10.95 -0.70 -4.06
C GLY A 210 10.19 0.55 -4.47
N MET A 211 9.30 1.05 -3.61
CA MET A 211 8.54 2.29 -3.86
C MET A 211 9.45 3.52 -3.93
N LEU A 212 10.42 3.65 -3.02
CA LEU A 212 11.38 4.76 -3.01
C LEU A 212 12.29 4.75 -4.24
N ILE A 213 12.80 3.59 -4.64
CA ILE A 213 13.64 3.41 -5.83
C ILE A 213 12.84 3.80 -7.08
N THR A 214 11.59 3.34 -7.20
CA THR A 214 10.73 3.65 -8.35
C THR A 214 10.37 5.14 -8.40
N ALA A 215 10.01 5.75 -7.27
CA ALA A 215 9.75 7.19 -7.20
C ALA A 215 10.99 8.01 -7.56
N SER A 216 12.17 7.60 -7.08
CA SER A 216 13.46 8.23 -7.41
C SER A 216 13.81 8.11 -8.89
N CYS A 217 13.49 6.98 -9.51
CA CYS A 217 13.63 6.79 -10.97
C CYS A 217 12.79 7.81 -11.75
N PHE A 218 11.49 7.94 -11.44
CA PHE A 218 10.64 8.91 -12.12
C PHE A 218 11.09 10.36 -11.88
N ALA A 219 11.57 10.68 -10.68
CA ALA A 219 12.15 11.99 -10.40
C ALA A 219 13.44 12.25 -11.21
N ALA A 220 14.33 11.25 -11.32
CA ALA A 220 15.53 11.34 -12.13
C ALA A 220 15.21 11.49 -13.63
N LEU A 221 14.26 10.70 -14.14
CA LEU A 221 13.76 10.81 -15.51
C LEU A 221 13.19 12.20 -15.80
N SER A 222 12.42 12.77 -14.85
CA SER A 222 11.94 14.15 -14.97
C SER A 222 13.09 15.14 -15.14
N GLY A 223 14.17 14.99 -14.35
CA GLY A 223 15.38 15.81 -14.47
C GLY A 223 16.09 15.69 -15.80
N VAL A 224 16.16 14.47 -16.35
CA VAL A 224 16.76 14.21 -17.68
C VAL A 224 15.97 14.93 -18.79
N TRP A 225 14.62 14.85 -18.74
CA TRP A 225 13.77 15.42 -19.78
C TRP A 225 13.62 16.93 -19.69
N LEU A 226 13.70 17.52 -18.49
CA LEU A 226 13.65 18.96 -18.30
C LEU A 226 14.97 19.67 -18.64
N ASN A 227 16.07 18.94 -18.85
CA ASN A 227 17.37 19.58 -19.14
C ASN A 227 17.38 20.17 -20.56
N PRO A 228 17.47 21.50 -20.72
CA PRO A 228 17.54 22.15 -22.02
C PRO A 228 18.90 21.90 -22.68
N GLY A 229 18.96 21.92 -24.01
CA GLY A 229 20.22 21.83 -24.77
C GLY A 229 20.80 20.43 -24.93
N VAL A 230 20.24 19.40 -24.31
CA VAL A 230 20.67 18.00 -24.49
C VAL A 230 19.92 17.38 -25.68
N ARG A 231 20.68 16.75 -26.60
CA ARG A 231 20.12 16.04 -27.76
C ARG A 231 19.17 14.92 -27.31
N THR A 232 18.05 14.72 -28.00
CA THR A 232 17.05 13.69 -27.70
C THR A 232 17.64 12.28 -27.60
N ARG A 233 18.60 11.93 -28.47
CA ARG A 233 19.31 10.65 -28.41
C ARG A 233 20.04 10.44 -27.06
N SER A 234 20.67 11.51 -26.53
CA SER A 234 21.34 11.45 -25.22
C SER A 234 20.35 11.37 -24.08
N LYS A 235 19.20 12.07 -24.17
CA LYS A 235 18.11 11.92 -23.19
C LYS A 235 17.59 10.49 -23.16
N LEU A 236 17.34 9.89 -24.33
CA LEU A 236 16.89 8.50 -24.44
C LEU A 236 17.91 7.52 -23.85
N ALA A 237 19.19 7.66 -24.21
CA ALA A 237 20.25 6.80 -23.65
C ALA A 237 20.35 6.89 -22.13
N ARG A 238 20.26 8.12 -21.55
CA ARG A 238 20.23 8.33 -20.10
C ARG A 238 18.97 7.74 -19.45
N SER A 239 17.82 7.84 -20.13
CA SER A 239 16.56 7.25 -19.63
C SER A 239 16.65 5.73 -19.59
N VAL A 240 17.19 5.10 -20.65
CA VAL A 240 17.41 3.65 -20.68
C VAL A 240 18.37 3.23 -19.56
N ALA A 241 19.49 3.93 -19.41
CA ALA A 241 20.44 3.65 -18.33
C ALA A 241 19.80 3.79 -16.94
N CYS A 242 18.97 4.82 -16.72
CA CYS A 242 18.25 5.02 -15.45
C CYS A 242 17.27 3.86 -15.20
N VAL A 243 16.49 3.44 -16.19
CA VAL A 243 15.53 2.32 -16.07
C VAL A 243 16.26 1.01 -15.80
N LEU A 244 17.37 0.73 -16.48
CA LEU A 244 18.19 -0.48 -16.25
C LEU A 244 18.79 -0.48 -14.84
N ALA A 245 19.36 0.64 -14.40
CA ALA A 245 19.87 0.77 -13.03
C ALA A 245 18.76 0.54 -12.00
N THR A 246 17.57 1.10 -12.25
CA THR A 246 16.39 0.88 -11.40
C THR A 246 15.97 -0.59 -11.37
N ALA A 247 15.93 -1.27 -12.51
CA ALA A 247 15.58 -2.69 -12.58
C ALA A 247 16.59 -3.57 -11.80
N ILE A 248 17.87 -3.27 -11.90
CA ILE A 248 18.91 -3.97 -11.12
C ILE A 248 18.74 -3.71 -9.62
N THR A 249 18.55 -2.45 -9.20
CA THR A 249 18.39 -2.12 -7.78
C THR A 249 17.08 -2.69 -7.21
N LEU A 250 16.00 -2.73 -7.97
CA LEU A 250 14.76 -3.41 -7.59
C LEU A 250 14.96 -4.93 -7.45
N GLY A 251 15.73 -5.54 -8.37
CA GLY A 251 16.10 -6.96 -8.27
C GLY A 251 16.87 -7.26 -6.98
N ILE A 252 17.79 -6.39 -6.58
CA ILE A 252 18.50 -6.52 -5.30
C ILE A 252 17.56 -6.29 -4.12
N ALA A 253 16.72 -5.24 -4.16
CA ALA A 253 15.79 -4.94 -3.10
C ALA A 253 14.75 -6.05 -2.88
N SER A 254 14.33 -6.76 -3.94
CA SER A 254 13.40 -7.90 -3.86
C SER A 254 13.97 -9.12 -3.11
N GLN A 255 15.29 -9.21 -2.95
CA GLN A 255 15.94 -10.25 -2.15
C GLN A 255 15.82 -9.97 -0.64
N LEU A 256 15.51 -8.74 -0.26
CA LEU A 256 15.33 -8.35 1.15
C LEU A 256 13.96 -8.81 1.64
N ARG A 257 13.91 -9.97 2.28
CA ARG A 257 12.69 -10.57 2.85
C ARG A 257 12.36 -10.08 4.27
N LEU A 258 12.94 -8.95 4.68
CA LEU A 258 12.69 -8.38 6.01
C LEU A 258 11.28 -7.76 6.04
N SER A 259 10.40 -8.39 6.79
CA SER A 259 9.05 -7.89 7.06
C SER A 259 8.74 -8.03 8.55
N ILE A 260 8.13 -7.00 9.11
CA ILE A 260 7.70 -6.96 10.51
C ILE A 260 6.18 -6.90 10.50
N ASP A 261 5.56 -7.80 11.23
CA ASP A 261 4.12 -7.76 11.49
C ASP A 261 3.88 -6.75 12.60
N VAL A 262 3.21 -5.65 12.28
CA VAL A 262 2.88 -4.58 13.23
C VAL A 262 1.42 -4.64 13.66
N THR A 263 0.70 -5.71 13.30
CA THR A 263 -0.69 -5.91 13.70
C THR A 263 -0.79 -6.28 15.18
N GLU A 264 -1.83 -5.79 15.84
CA GLU A 264 -2.06 -6.06 17.26
C GLU A 264 -2.34 -7.54 17.53
N ASP A 265 -3.09 -8.17 16.63
CA ASP A 265 -3.45 -9.60 16.69
C ASP A 265 -2.39 -10.54 16.10
N GLN A 266 -1.28 -9.98 15.56
CA GLN A 266 -0.22 -10.73 14.88
C GLN A 266 -0.73 -11.69 13.79
N ARG A 267 -1.84 -11.29 13.12
CA ARG A 267 -2.52 -12.13 12.12
C ARG A 267 -1.64 -12.55 10.94
N ASN A 268 -0.57 -11.83 10.67
CA ASN A 268 0.37 -12.12 9.58
C ASN A 268 1.56 -12.97 10.01
N SER A 269 1.65 -13.33 11.28
CA SER A 269 2.74 -14.10 11.84
C SER A 269 2.22 -15.36 12.55
N PHE A 270 3.09 -16.34 12.74
CA PHE A 270 2.82 -17.39 13.69
C PHE A 270 3.11 -16.92 15.11
N PRO A 271 2.56 -17.57 16.15
CA PRO A 271 2.93 -17.31 17.53
C PRO A 271 4.44 -17.27 17.71
N PRO A 272 4.97 -16.45 18.64
CA PRO A 272 6.42 -16.26 18.78
C PRO A 272 7.22 -17.56 19.03
N ALA A 273 6.62 -18.55 19.70
CA ALA A 273 7.25 -19.84 19.95
C ALA A 273 7.36 -20.65 18.66
N ASP A 274 6.29 -20.75 17.88
CA ASP A 274 6.27 -21.45 16.59
C ASP A 274 7.22 -20.79 15.59
N ARG A 275 7.22 -19.44 15.52
CA ARG A 275 8.12 -18.71 14.63
C ARG A 275 9.60 -18.96 14.96
N ARG A 276 9.97 -19.03 16.24
CA ARG A 276 11.33 -19.35 16.67
C ARG A 276 11.72 -20.76 16.24
N LEU A 277 10.84 -21.73 16.49
CA LEU A 277 11.08 -23.13 16.14
C LEU A 277 11.19 -23.31 14.62
N LEU A 278 10.26 -22.77 13.85
CA LEU A 278 10.31 -22.80 12.38
C LEU A 278 11.58 -22.17 11.82
N GLY A 279 12.07 -21.09 12.43
CA GLY A 279 13.33 -20.43 12.07
C GLY A 279 14.58 -21.29 12.29
N THR A 280 14.51 -22.33 13.13
CA THR A 280 15.61 -23.29 13.33
C THR A 280 15.62 -24.40 12.29
N LEU A 281 14.54 -24.59 11.55
CA LEU A 281 14.42 -25.61 10.52
C LEU A 281 15.15 -25.15 9.25
N THR A 282 16.31 -25.73 8.98
CA THR A 282 17.19 -25.32 7.87
C THR A 282 16.99 -26.11 6.58
N ALA A 283 16.39 -27.32 6.68
CA ALA A 283 16.11 -28.15 5.51
C ALA A 283 15.02 -27.51 4.61
N PRO A 284 15.06 -27.75 3.30
CA PRO A 284 14.07 -27.20 2.39
C PRO A 284 12.69 -27.84 2.63
N LEU A 285 11.66 -26.97 2.76
CA LEU A 285 10.26 -27.38 2.77
C LEU A 285 9.68 -27.22 1.36
N ALA A 286 9.29 -28.31 0.74
CA ALA A 286 8.56 -28.28 -0.52
C ALA A 286 7.05 -28.45 -0.24
N ILE A 287 6.25 -27.57 -0.80
CA ILE A 287 4.79 -27.58 -0.66
C ILE A 287 4.20 -27.71 -2.04
N THR A 288 3.45 -28.82 -2.27
CA THR A 288 2.75 -29.06 -3.52
C THR A 288 1.26 -28.84 -3.31
N VAL A 289 0.69 -27.86 -4.04
CA VAL A 289 -0.70 -27.44 -3.86
C VAL A 289 -1.55 -28.01 -4.99
N HIS A 290 -2.54 -28.83 -4.65
CA HIS A 290 -3.53 -29.40 -5.56
C HIS A 290 -4.83 -28.59 -5.56
N LEU A 291 -4.72 -27.26 -5.59
CA LEU A 291 -5.83 -26.31 -5.71
C LEU A 291 -5.60 -25.41 -6.93
N ALA A 292 -6.68 -25.06 -7.59
CA ALA A 292 -6.62 -24.03 -8.62
C ALA A 292 -6.32 -22.67 -7.98
N PRO A 293 -5.54 -21.80 -8.63
CA PRO A 293 -5.24 -20.45 -8.12
C PRO A 293 -6.50 -19.59 -7.88
N GLU A 294 -7.59 -19.90 -8.58
CA GLU A 294 -8.89 -19.23 -8.50
C GLU A 294 -9.80 -19.80 -7.38
N ASP A 295 -9.40 -20.91 -6.75
CA ASP A 295 -10.17 -21.52 -5.65
C ASP A 295 -10.09 -20.63 -4.39
N PRO A 296 -11.22 -20.25 -3.77
CA PRO A 296 -11.23 -19.45 -2.55
C PRO A 296 -10.39 -20.06 -1.41
N ARG A 297 -10.35 -21.40 -1.31
CA ARG A 297 -9.53 -22.11 -0.30
C ARG A 297 -8.03 -21.85 -0.49
N TYR A 298 -7.58 -21.65 -1.74
CA TYR A 298 -6.19 -21.27 -1.99
C TYR A 298 -5.87 -19.89 -1.43
N ALA A 299 -6.77 -18.93 -1.56
CA ALA A 299 -6.58 -17.59 -0.98
C ALA A 299 -6.46 -17.63 0.55
N ASP A 300 -7.28 -18.48 1.20
CA ASP A 300 -7.22 -18.70 2.65
C ASP A 300 -5.93 -19.42 3.07
N LEU A 301 -5.54 -20.47 2.35
CA LEU A 301 -4.29 -21.19 2.56
C LEU A 301 -3.08 -20.26 2.39
N GLN A 302 -3.08 -19.46 1.33
CA GLN A 302 -2.01 -18.49 1.06
C GLN A 302 -1.87 -17.50 2.22
N ARG A 303 -2.98 -16.94 2.69
CA ARG A 303 -2.98 -15.94 3.77
C ARG A 303 -2.61 -16.53 5.12
N ASN A 304 -3.21 -17.66 5.48
CA ASN A 304 -3.13 -18.21 6.83
C ASN A 304 -1.89 -19.07 7.06
N VAL A 305 -1.30 -19.63 5.99
CA VAL A 305 -0.23 -20.62 6.09
C VAL A 305 0.96 -20.29 5.20
N LEU A 306 0.79 -20.28 3.87
CA LEU A 306 1.92 -20.22 2.95
C LEU A 306 2.75 -18.95 3.11
N ALA A 307 2.09 -17.79 3.13
CA ALA A 307 2.77 -16.49 3.30
C ALA A 307 3.46 -16.37 4.68
N LYS A 308 2.90 -17.01 5.72
CA LYS A 308 3.53 -17.04 7.05
C LYS A 308 4.74 -17.97 7.08
N LEU A 309 4.67 -19.14 6.41
CA LEU A 309 5.78 -20.08 6.30
C LEU A 309 6.95 -19.46 5.50
N GLU A 310 6.67 -18.80 4.37
CA GLU A 310 7.69 -18.11 3.58
C GLU A 310 8.44 -17.01 4.38
N ARG A 311 7.77 -16.39 5.37
CA ARG A 311 8.38 -15.42 6.28
C ARG A 311 9.12 -16.06 7.45
N ALA A 312 8.64 -17.21 7.96
CA ALA A 312 9.18 -17.86 9.14
C ALA A 312 10.39 -18.77 8.80
N MET A 313 10.42 -19.36 7.61
CA MET A 313 11.43 -20.32 7.19
C MET A 313 12.23 -19.80 5.99
N PRO A 314 13.57 -20.01 5.94
CA PRO A 314 14.40 -19.49 4.86
C PRO A 314 14.21 -20.22 3.53
N ASN A 315 13.90 -21.52 3.56
CA ASN A 315 13.92 -22.42 2.41
C ASN A 315 12.54 -23.06 2.16
N VAL A 316 11.55 -22.25 1.76
CA VAL A 316 10.22 -22.74 1.36
C VAL A 316 10.07 -22.66 -0.15
N THR A 317 9.62 -23.74 -0.76
CA THR A 317 9.31 -23.80 -2.20
C THR A 317 7.88 -24.25 -2.39
N ILE A 318 7.07 -23.39 -3.02
CA ILE A 318 5.66 -23.70 -3.31
C ILE A 318 5.53 -24.05 -4.78
N ARG A 319 4.88 -25.17 -5.09
CA ARG A 319 4.61 -25.63 -6.45
C ARG A 319 3.12 -25.99 -6.58
N PHE A 320 2.59 -25.79 -7.78
CA PHE A 320 1.26 -26.27 -8.12
C PHE A 320 1.39 -27.63 -8.80
N ALA A 321 0.63 -28.61 -8.35
CA ALA A 321 0.53 -29.91 -9.01
C ALA A 321 -0.30 -29.77 -10.28
N GLY A 322 0.26 -30.20 -11.39
CA GLY A 322 -0.37 -30.05 -12.71
C GLY A 322 -0.14 -28.68 -13.33
N GLY A 323 -0.11 -28.62 -14.66
CA GLY A 323 -0.22 -27.33 -15.36
C GLY A 323 -1.61 -26.75 -15.10
N ARG A 324 -1.69 -25.43 -15.10
CA ARG A 324 -2.87 -24.60 -14.79
C ARG A 324 -4.24 -25.06 -15.41
N ARG A 325 -4.22 -25.93 -16.40
CA ARG A 325 -5.42 -26.47 -17.07
C ARG A 325 -5.85 -27.84 -16.56
N GLU A 326 -4.95 -28.60 -15.93
CA GLU A 326 -5.24 -29.96 -15.44
C GLU A 326 -5.79 -29.98 -14.02
N SER A 327 -5.41 -29.00 -13.17
CA SER A 327 -5.91 -28.89 -11.78
C SER A 327 -7.37 -28.46 -11.67
N SER A 328 -8.01 -28.03 -12.76
CA SER A 328 -9.42 -27.61 -12.79
C SER A 328 -10.35 -28.70 -13.31
N GLN A 329 -9.83 -29.89 -13.68
CA GLN A 329 -10.69 -31.01 -14.11
C GLN A 329 -11.22 -31.77 -12.89
N ALA A 330 -12.52 -31.92 -12.87
CA ALA A 330 -13.31 -32.65 -11.86
C ALA A 330 -13.01 -34.18 -11.82
N GLY A 331 -11.76 -34.58 -11.91
CA GLY A 331 -11.27 -35.96 -11.94
C GLY A 331 -9.95 -36.18 -11.20
N ASP A 332 -9.35 -35.15 -10.61
CA ASP A 332 -8.13 -35.32 -9.80
C ASP A 332 -8.57 -35.80 -8.39
N GLU A 333 -8.28 -37.07 -8.05
CA GLU A 333 -8.57 -37.63 -6.73
C GLU A 333 -7.92 -36.86 -5.57
N HIS A 334 -6.85 -36.12 -5.86
CA HIS A 334 -6.09 -35.32 -4.90
C HIS A 334 -6.51 -33.83 -4.87
N TYR A 335 -7.55 -33.44 -5.64
CA TYR A 335 -7.97 -32.03 -5.64
C TYR A 335 -8.39 -31.55 -4.24
N GLY A 336 -7.83 -30.45 -3.82
CA GLY A 336 -8.03 -29.89 -2.48
C GLY A 336 -6.99 -30.31 -1.46
N GLU A 337 -6.06 -31.21 -1.81
CA GLU A 337 -4.94 -31.61 -0.94
C GLU A 337 -3.74 -30.69 -1.12
N VAL A 338 -2.99 -30.57 -0.04
CA VAL A 338 -1.70 -29.88 -0.01
C VAL A 338 -0.69 -30.84 0.58
N GLU A 339 0.32 -31.19 -0.21
CA GLU A 339 1.41 -32.05 0.22
C GLU A 339 2.56 -31.22 0.77
N TYR A 340 3.03 -31.59 1.94
CA TYR A 340 4.17 -30.98 2.63
C TYR A 340 5.30 -32.00 2.69
N THR A 341 6.44 -31.69 2.06
CA THR A 341 7.63 -32.54 2.06
C THR A 341 8.78 -31.84 2.77
N TYR A 342 9.29 -32.45 3.83
CA TYR A 342 10.45 -31.96 4.60
C TYR A 342 11.42 -33.09 4.88
N SER A 343 12.70 -32.90 4.55
CA SER A 343 13.78 -33.91 4.76
C SER A 343 13.46 -35.30 4.22
N GLY A 344 12.74 -35.39 3.09
CA GLY A 344 12.37 -36.69 2.46
C GLY A 344 11.16 -37.39 3.06
N ARG A 345 10.52 -36.82 4.08
CA ARG A 345 9.22 -37.26 4.60
C ARG A 345 8.13 -36.39 3.99
N SER A 346 6.99 -36.97 3.64
CA SER A 346 5.85 -36.23 3.12
C SER A 346 4.57 -36.58 3.90
N ASP A 347 3.69 -35.60 4.03
CA ASP A 347 2.36 -35.76 4.59
C ASP A 347 1.41 -34.77 3.87
N THR A 348 0.11 -35.08 3.89
CA THR A 348 -0.92 -34.33 3.17
C THR A 348 -1.96 -33.76 4.12
N SER A 349 -2.48 -32.59 3.78
CA SER A 349 -3.58 -31.97 4.53
C SER A 349 -4.55 -31.27 3.57
N ARG A 350 -5.83 -31.24 3.91
CA ARG A 350 -6.86 -30.43 3.24
C ARG A 350 -7.21 -29.16 4.00
N SER A 351 -6.55 -28.95 5.14
CA SER A 351 -6.79 -27.79 6.00
C SER A 351 -6.13 -26.53 5.46
N THR A 352 -6.78 -25.40 5.66
CA THR A 352 -6.25 -24.06 5.44
C THR A 352 -5.85 -23.37 6.75
N SER A 353 -5.95 -24.09 7.89
CA SER A 353 -5.68 -23.58 9.22
C SER A 353 -4.24 -23.90 9.67
N HIS A 354 -3.52 -22.88 10.13
CA HIS A 354 -2.20 -23.08 10.70
C HIS A 354 -2.20 -23.97 11.96
N ARG A 355 -3.34 -24.05 12.71
CA ARG A 355 -3.46 -24.89 13.90
C ARG A 355 -3.35 -26.39 13.61
N GLU A 356 -3.73 -26.81 12.40
CA GLU A 356 -3.64 -28.20 11.95
C GLU A 356 -2.34 -28.49 11.19
N ILE A 357 -1.85 -27.50 10.45
CA ILE A 357 -0.67 -27.66 9.59
C ILE A 357 0.62 -27.59 10.40
N LEU A 358 0.73 -26.75 11.43
CA LEU A 358 1.95 -26.67 12.24
C LEU A 358 2.30 -27.99 12.94
N PRO A 359 1.37 -28.72 13.62
CA PRO A 359 1.67 -30.02 14.20
C PRO A 359 2.14 -31.05 13.15
N LEU A 360 1.56 -31.04 11.93
CA LEU A 360 1.98 -31.88 10.84
C LEU A 360 3.44 -31.59 10.45
N LEU A 361 3.81 -30.31 10.30
CA LEU A 361 5.18 -29.90 9.98
C LEU A 361 6.17 -30.29 11.08
N TYR A 362 5.78 -30.18 12.36
CA TYR A 362 6.61 -30.62 13.48
C TYR A 362 6.82 -32.12 13.48
N GLY A 363 5.78 -32.91 13.11
CA GLY A 363 5.90 -34.35 12.92
C GLY A 363 6.87 -34.72 11.79
N LEU A 364 6.81 -34.02 10.64
CA LEU A 364 7.74 -34.21 9.54
C LEU A 364 9.18 -33.87 9.90
N ALA A 365 9.35 -32.81 10.71
CA ALA A 365 10.67 -32.35 11.17
C ALA A 365 11.22 -33.15 12.35
N ASP A 366 10.44 -34.06 12.95
CA ASP A 366 10.78 -34.83 14.16
C ASP A 366 11.13 -33.92 15.35
N VAL A 367 10.36 -32.83 15.51
CA VAL A 367 10.55 -31.83 16.58
C VAL A 367 9.30 -31.74 17.42
N GLN A 368 9.48 -31.65 18.75
CA GLN A 368 8.32 -31.46 19.64
C GLN A 368 7.68 -30.09 19.44
N PRO A 369 6.33 -30.03 19.29
CA PRO A 369 5.61 -28.76 19.22
C PRO A 369 5.92 -27.91 20.48
N PRO A 370 6.05 -26.58 20.34
CA PRO A 370 6.26 -25.72 21.48
C PRO A 370 5.04 -25.77 22.40
N ALA A 371 5.30 -25.61 23.72
CA ALA A 371 4.20 -25.50 24.65
C ALA A 371 3.28 -24.33 24.24
N PRO A 372 1.95 -24.51 24.24
CA PRO A 372 1.04 -23.43 23.92
C PRO A 372 1.28 -22.28 24.92
N ILE A 373 1.66 -21.13 24.39
CA ILE A 373 1.79 -19.93 25.21
C ILE A 373 0.37 -19.57 25.63
N GLN A 374 0.10 -19.63 26.95
CA GLN A 374 -1.09 -19.05 27.56
C GLN A 374 -0.97 -17.50 27.51
N GLY A 375 -0.90 -16.93 26.31
CA GLY A 375 -1.05 -15.51 26.05
C GLY A 375 -2.48 -15.31 25.57
N GLY A 376 -3.18 -14.39 26.18
CA GLY A 376 -4.60 -14.19 25.87
C GLY A 376 -4.80 -14.04 24.35
N ASP A 377 -5.73 -14.81 23.81
CA ASP A 377 -6.20 -14.62 22.43
C ASP A 377 -6.60 -13.14 22.26
N PHE A 378 -6.39 -12.60 21.07
CA PHE A 378 -6.82 -11.24 20.74
C PHE A 378 -8.29 -11.07 21.11
N PRO A 379 -8.63 -10.10 22.00
CA PRO A 379 -9.99 -10.04 22.55
C PRO A 379 -11.02 -9.60 21.52
N GLY A 380 -10.55 -8.95 20.42
CA GLY A 380 -11.39 -8.20 19.50
C GLY A 380 -11.97 -6.96 20.18
N TYR A 381 -12.49 -6.04 19.36
CA TYR A 381 -13.02 -4.77 19.86
C TYR A 381 -14.39 -4.47 19.25
N PRO A 382 -15.42 -5.30 19.51
CA PRO A 382 -16.76 -5.03 19.01
C PRO A 382 -17.27 -3.69 19.55
N LEU A 383 -17.71 -2.81 18.68
CA LEU A 383 -18.24 -1.49 19.03
C LEU A 383 -19.42 -1.14 18.14
N ILE A 384 -20.51 -0.73 18.73
CA ILE A 384 -21.66 -0.13 18.06
C ILE A 384 -21.56 1.38 18.29
N ALA A 385 -21.09 2.09 17.28
CA ALA A 385 -20.96 3.55 17.34
C ALA A 385 -22.06 4.21 16.51
N ASP A 386 -22.40 5.45 16.87
CA ASP A 386 -23.30 6.27 16.06
C ASP A 386 -22.55 6.81 14.83
N GLU A 387 -22.79 6.20 13.67
CA GLU A 387 -22.20 6.59 12.40
C GLU A 387 -22.56 8.01 11.96
N TYR A 388 -23.73 8.53 12.39
CA TYR A 388 -24.20 9.88 12.05
C TYR A 388 -23.43 10.97 12.80
N ALA A 389 -22.84 10.67 13.94
CA ALA A 389 -22.07 11.63 14.73
C ALA A 389 -20.84 12.17 13.99
N ALA A 390 -20.32 11.46 12.98
CA ALA A 390 -19.20 11.88 12.16
C ALA A 390 -19.57 12.82 11.00
N LEU A 391 -20.83 12.84 10.57
CA LEU A 391 -21.27 13.61 9.40
C LEU A 391 -21.01 15.13 9.52
N PRO A 392 -21.28 15.79 10.66
CA PRO A 392 -21.00 17.22 10.81
C PRO A 392 -19.51 17.57 10.61
N TRP A 393 -18.60 16.65 10.96
CA TRP A 393 -17.17 16.84 10.75
C TRP A 393 -16.80 16.83 9.27
N PHE A 394 -17.14 15.77 8.55
CA PHE A 394 -16.71 15.57 7.17
C PHE A 394 -17.46 16.40 6.14
N PHE A 395 -18.74 16.69 6.39
CA PHE A 395 -19.59 17.44 5.46
C PHE A 395 -19.78 18.91 5.85
N GLY A 396 -19.43 19.30 7.09
CA GLY A 396 -19.56 20.67 7.60
C GLY A 396 -18.22 21.28 8.00
N ALA A 397 -17.70 20.91 9.17
CA ALA A 397 -16.56 21.60 9.80
C ALA A 397 -15.27 21.52 8.96
N LEU A 398 -14.88 20.34 8.50
CA LEU A 398 -13.63 20.16 7.75
C LEU A 398 -13.64 20.86 6.38
N PRO A 399 -14.71 20.77 5.56
CA PRO A 399 -14.85 21.58 4.35
C PRO A 399 -14.82 23.08 4.62
N LEU A 400 -15.50 23.54 5.67
CA LEU A 400 -15.53 24.96 6.05
C LEU A 400 -14.12 25.46 6.44
N LEU A 401 -13.40 24.71 7.26
CA LEU A 401 -12.02 25.04 7.66
C LEU A 401 -11.09 25.11 6.44
N THR A 402 -11.21 24.16 5.52
CA THR A 402 -10.40 24.16 4.29
C THR A 402 -10.74 25.33 3.38
N PHE A 403 -12.02 25.70 3.29
CA PHE A 403 -12.47 26.86 2.55
C PHE A 403 -11.97 28.17 3.18
N LEU A 404 -12.05 28.31 4.49
CA LEU A 404 -11.56 29.48 5.22
C LEU A 404 -10.03 29.63 5.09
N ALA A 405 -9.29 28.52 5.19
CA ALA A 405 -7.83 28.52 4.97
C ALA A 405 -7.47 28.97 3.55
N TRP A 406 -8.19 28.45 2.54
CA TRP A 406 -8.01 28.85 1.16
C TRP A 406 -8.37 30.32 0.94
N TRP A 407 -9.47 30.83 1.51
CA TRP A 407 -9.88 32.22 1.42
C TRP A 407 -8.86 33.15 2.07
N TRP A 408 -8.33 32.78 3.25
CA TRP A 408 -7.29 33.54 3.94
C TRP A 408 -6.01 33.61 3.12
N SER A 409 -5.56 32.53 2.51
CA SER A 409 -4.35 32.48 1.70
C SER A 409 -4.40 33.42 0.47
N ARG A 410 -5.57 33.84 0.05
CA ARG A 410 -5.78 34.76 -1.08
C ARG A 410 -5.84 36.23 -0.69
N ARG A 411 -5.83 36.56 0.60
CA ARG A 411 -5.79 37.96 1.03
C ARG A 411 -4.42 38.54 0.67
N PRO A 412 -4.36 39.70 -0.02
CA PRO A 412 -3.08 40.35 -0.28
C PRO A 412 -2.42 40.67 1.07
N PRO A 413 -1.09 40.50 1.18
CA PRO A 413 -0.36 40.95 2.37
C PRO A 413 -0.61 42.46 2.55
N ASN A 414 -1.01 42.87 3.77
CA ASN A 414 -1.15 44.29 4.10
C ASN A 414 0.24 44.95 4.02
N ILE A 415 0.56 45.54 2.88
CA ILE A 415 1.84 46.26 2.62
C ILE A 415 1.86 47.63 3.35
N ASN A 416 0.79 48.01 4.05
CA ASN A 416 0.65 49.36 4.65
C ASN A 416 1.45 49.61 5.93
N LEU A 417 2.31 48.70 6.39
CA LEU A 417 3.10 48.93 7.62
C LEU A 417 4.58 49.33 7.38
N ALA A 418 5.02 49.45 6.12
CA ALA A 418 6.45 49.79 5.82
C ALA A 418 6.67 51.21 5.30
N LEU A 419 5.65 52.06 5.10
CA LEU A 419 5.81 53.38 4.54
C LEU A 419 5.64 54.53 5.55
N GLU A 420 5.26 54.26 6.80
CA GLU A 420 5.13 55.31 7.84
C GLU A 420 6.38 55.47 8.74
N GLY A 421 7.44 54.74 8.50
CA GLY A 421 8.70 54.80 9.30
C GLY A 421 9.83 55.62 8.69
N GLY A 422 9.59 56.41 7.63
CA GLY A 422 10.66 57.11 6.89
C GLY A 422 10.51 58.63 6.78
N SER A 423 9.94 59.28 7.78
CA SER A 423 9.98 60.77 7.84
C SER A 423 10.09 61.25 9.28
N SER A 424 11.29 61.24 9.83
CA SER A 424 11.73 62.15 10.88
C SER A 424 13.24 62.26 10.85
#